data_bca5d313b53248528adee55e0fb050b4
#
_entry.id   bca5d313b53248528adee55e0fb050b4
#
_cell.length_a   1.000
_cell.length_b   1.000
_cell.length_c   1.000
_cell.angle_alpha   90.00
_cell.angle_beta   90.00
_cell.angle_gamma   90.00
#
_symmetry.space_group_name_H-M   'P 1'
#
loop_
_entity.id
_entity.type
_entity.pdbx_description
1 polymer ?
#
loop_
_entity_poly.entity_id
_entity_poly.type
_entity_poly.pdbx_seq_one_letter_code
_entity_poly.pdbx_strand_id
1 'polypeptide(L)'
;MLRHVGLRPEQAARYPHEFSGGQRQRIGIARALILKPKIVVLDEPVSALDVSIRAQIINLLLELKETMELSYIMISHDLGVVEHMSDRVAVMYLGRIVETGDWHSIFTAPRHPYTRALIAAIPDPFGERPGVKISGELPNPLEPPSGCRFHPRCPEVRDICRKPPTPALGEIAPEHEVRCLRAAELA
;
A
#
# COMPACT_ATOMS: atom_id res chain seq x y z
N MET A 1 -13.40 -8.84 -23.49
CA MET A 1 -12.84 -8.72 -22.12
C MET A 1 -12.06 -9.97 -21.68
N LEU A 2 -12.58 -11.21 -21.78
CA LEU A 2 -11.82 -12.40 -21.34
C LEU A 2 -10.43 -12.51 -21.98
N ARG A 3 -10.29 -12.23 -23.27
CA ARG A 3 -8.98 -12.25 -23.95
C ARG A 3 -7.99 -11.25 -23.38
N HIS A 4 -8.45 -10.05 -22.98
CA HIS A 4 -7.58 -9.03 -22.37
C HIS A 4 -6.97 -9.48 -21.04
N VAL A 5 -7.64 -10.37 -20.32
CA VAL A 5 -7.12 -10.92 -19.05
C VAL A 5 -6.47 -12.30 -19.25
N GLY A 6 -6.17 -12.71 -20.49
CA GLY A 6 -5.50 -13.97 -20.79
C GLY A 6 -6.35 -15.22 -20.59
N LEU A 7 -7.68 -15.10 -20.66
CA LEU A 7 -8.63 -16.21 -20.61
C LEU A 7 -9.22 -16.49 -21.98
N ARG A 8 -9.51 -17.78 -22.26
CA ARG A 8 -10.15 -18.17 -23.50
C ARG A 8 -11.65 -17.88 -23.45
N PRO A 9 -12.29 -17.43 -24.56
CA PRO A 9 -13.72 -17.13 -24.62
C PRO A 9 -14.61 -18.30 -24.22
N GLU A 10 -14.19 -19.54 -24.55
CA GLU A 10 -14.93 -20.78 -24.26
C GLU A 10 -15.08 -21.02 -22.75
N GLN A 11 -14.23 -20.41 -21.94
CA GLN A 11 -14.29 -20.52 -20.49
C GLN A 11 -15.46 -19.71 -19.89
N ALA A 12 -16.14 -18.87 -20.67
CA ALA A 12 -17.31 -18.10 -20.21
C ALA A 12 -18.49 -19.00 -19.75
N ALA A 13 -18.56 -20.22 -20.26
CA ALA A 13 -19.61 -21.17 -19.88
C ALA A 13 -19.30 -21.99 -18.62
N ARG A 14 -18.12 -21.82 -18.02
CA ARG A 14 -17.71 -22.58 -16.84
C ARG A 14 -18.20 -21.95 -15.53
N TYR A 15 -18.35 -22.77 -14.51
CA TYR A 15 -18.70 -22.35 -13.17
C TYR A 15 -17.46 -21.87 -12.39
N PRO A 16 -17.61 -20.99 -11.38
CA PRO A 16 -16.47 -20.44 -10.62
C PRO A 16 -15.56 -21.48 -9.96
N HIS A 17 -16.09 -22.63 -9.53
CA HIS A 17 -15.33 -23.70 -8.91
C HIS A 17 -14.43 -24.48 -9.89
N GLU A 18 -14.65 -24.33 -11.19
CA GLU A 18 -13.84 -24.95 -12.26
C GLU A 18 -12.59 -24.11 -12.61
N PHE A 19 -12.38 -22.99 -11.94
CA PHE A 19 -11.25 -22.10 -12.18
C PHE A 19 -10.23 -22.16 -11.04
N SER A 20 -8.93 -22.07 -11.39
CA SER A 20 -7.86 -21.86 -10.41
C SER A 20 -7.98 -20.48 -9.72
N GLY A 21 -7.25 -20.28 -8.60
CA GLY A 21 -7.22 -19.00 -7.88
C GLY A 21 -6.84 -17.84 -8.81
N GLY A 22 -5.76 -17.97 -9.58
CA GLY A 22 -5.33 -16.97 -10.54
C GLY A 22 -6.33 -16.70 -11.67
N GLN A 23 -7.02 -17.75 -12.15
CA GLN A 23 -8.08 -17.57 -13.15
C GLN A 23 -9.29 -16.84 -12.57
N ARG A 24 -9.69 -17.14 -11.32
CA ARG A 24 -10.75 -16.38 -10.63
C ARG A 24 -10.38 -14.91 -10.46
N GLN A 25 -9.12 -14.61 -10.13
CA GLN A 25 -8.64 -13.24 -10.06
C GLN A 25 -8.72 -12.52 -11.41
N ARG A 26 -8.32 -13.17 -12.50
CA ARG A 26 -8.45 -12.64 -13.87
C ARG A 26 -9.91 -12.37 -14.27
N ILE A 27 -10.85 -13.22 -13.84
CA ILE A 27 -12.29 -12.99 -14.01
C ILE A 27 -12.75 -11.77 -13.22
N GLY A 28 -12.29 -11.61 -11.97
CA GLY A 28 -12.57 -10.44 -11.14
C GLY A 28 -12.11 -9.14 -11.82
N ILE A 29 -10.89 -9.11 -12.35
CA ILE A 29 -10.35 -8.01 -13.14
C ILE A 29 -11.21 -7.75 -14.38
N ALA A 30 -11.51 -8.79 -15.18
CA ALA A 30 -12.36 -8.65 -16.37
C ALA A 30 -13.73 -8.05 -16.04
N ARG A 31 -14.33 -8.45 -14.92
CA ARG A 31 -15.61 -7.92 -14.43
C ARG A 31 -15.51 -6.44 -14.08
N ALA A 32 -14.46 -6.01 -13.41
CA ALA A 32 -14.24 -4.61 -13.06
C ALA A 32 -14.08 -3.73 -14.32
N LEU A 33 -13.47 -4.27 -15.37
CA LEU A 33 -13.12 -3.53 -16.59
C LEU A 33 -14.22 -3.53 -17.68
N ILE A 34 -15.30 -4.30 -17.51
CA ILE A 34 -16.31 -4.45 -18.57
C ILE A 34 -17.01 -3.13 -18.92
N LEU A 35 -17.15 -2.23 -17.97
CA LEU A 35 -17.75 -0.91 -18.13
C LEU A 35 -16.73 0.16 -18.58
N LYS A 36 -15.50 -0.23 -18.87
CA LYS A 36 -14.40 0.67 -19.28
C LYS A 36 -14.24 1.87 -18.32
N PRO A 37 -14.05 1.63 -17.01
CA PRO A 37 -13.84 2.70 -16.05
C PRO A 37 -12.50 3.41 -16.32
N LYS A 38 -12.34 4.67 -15.87
CA LYS A 38 -11.06 5.36 -15.86
C LYS A 38 -10.24 5.04 -14.61
N ILE A 39 -10.91 4.72 -13.50
CA ILE A 39 -10.29 4.44 -12.21
C ILE A 39 -10.78 3.07 -11.73
N VAL A 40 -9.85 2.23 -11.27
CA VAL A 40 -10.14 0.92 -10.67
C VAL A 40 -9.55 0.89 -9.26
N VAL A 41 -10.36 0.50 -8.28
CA VAL A 41 -9.89 0.24 -6.91
C VAL A 41 -9.49 -1.23 -6.80
N LEU A 42 -8.24 -1.46 -6.43
CA LEU A 42 -7.63 -2.76 -6.21
C LEU A 42 -7.43 -2.98 -4.71
N ASP A 43 -8.34 -3.71 -4.08
CA ASP A 43 -8.26 -4.05 -2.66
C ASP A 43 -7.62 -5.42 -2.50
N GLU A 44 -6.38 -5.46 -2.00
CA GLU A 44 -5.58 -6.67 -1.79
C GLU A 44 -5.54 -7.61 -3.03
N PRO A 45 -5.22 -7.11 -4.24
CA PRO A 45 -5.49 -7.84 -5.48
C PRO A 45 -4.68 -9.13 -5.64
N VAL A 46 -3.64 -9.35 -4.83
CA VAL A 46 -2.73 -10.50 -4.97
C VAL A 46 -2.44 -11.22 -3.65
N SER A 47 -3.09 -10.85 -2.55
CA SER A 47 -2.79 -11.35 -1.20
C SER A 47 -3.00 -12.86 -1.03
N ALA A 48 -3.98 -13.44 -1.70
CA ALA A 48 -4.33 -14.86 -1.62
C ALA A 48 -3.70 -15.73 -2.73
N LEU A 49 -2.68 -15.22 -3.44
CA LEU A 49 -2.08 -15.91 -4.59
C LEU A 49 -0.65 -16.36 -4.29
N ASP A 50 -0.26 -17.50 -4.88
CA ASP A 50 1.11 -17.98 -4.89
C ASP A 50 2.04 -16.97 -5.57
N VAL A 51 3.32 -16.98 -5.20
CA VAL A 51 4.33 -16.02 -5.68
C VAL A 51 4.37 -15.92 -7.22
N SER A 52 4.36 -17.06 -7.91
CA SER A 52 4.41 -17.10 -9.38
C SER A 52 3.16 -16.54 -10.04
N ILE A 53 1.99 -16.85 -9.49
CA ILE A 53 0.70 -16.34 -9.97
C ILE A 53 0.56 -14.85 -9.65
N ARG A 54 1.04 -14.42 -8.48
CA ARG A 54 1.09 -13.00 -8.08
C ARG A 54 1.82 -12.16 -9.12
N ALA A 55 3.02 -12.57 -9.52
CA ALA A 55 3.80 -11.86 -10.54
C ALA A 55 3.05 -11.75 -11.87
N GLN A 56 2.34 -12.81 -12.29
CA GLN A 56 1.54 -12.79 -13.51
C GLN A 56 0.36 -11.80 -13.43
N ILE A 57 -0.30 -11.69 -12.26
CA ILE A 57 -1.41 -10.75 -12.08
C ILE A 57 -0.91 -9.31 -12.05
N ILE A 58 0.24 -9.05 -11.40
CA ILE A 58 0.88 -7.73 -11.37
C ILE A 58 1.22 -7.27 -12.79
N ASN A 59 1.89 -8.13 -13.58
CA ASN A 59 2.23 -7.81 -14.96
C ASN A 59 0.97 -7.56 -15.82
N LEU A 60 -0.08 -8.36 -15.64
CA LEU A 60 -1.36 -8.14 -16.31
C LEU A 60 -1.96 -6.78 -15.94
N LEU A 61 -1.95 -6.38 -14.67
CA LEU A 61 -2.48 -5.09 -14.23
C LEU A 61 -1.68 -3.93 -14.82
N LEU A 62 -0.36 -4.04 -14.89
CA LEU A 62 0.50 -3.03 -15.53
C LEU A 62 0.21 -2.91 -17.02
N GLU A 63 0.11 -4.02 -17.75
CA GLU A 63 -0.27 -4.05 -19.17
C GLU A 63 -1.65 -3.40 -19.40
N LEU A 64 -2.64 -3.72 -18.55
CA LEU A 64 -3.98 -3.14 -18.64
C LEU A 64 -3.98 -1.64 -18.28
N LYS A 65 -3.14 -1.19 -17.33
CA LYS A 65 -2.96 0.24 -17.01
C LYS A 65 -2.56 1.03 -18.27
N GLU A 66 -1.59 0.51 -19.02
CA GLU A 66 -1.10 1.17 -20.24
C GLU A 66 -2.09 1.05 -21.41
N THR A 67 -2.55 -0.17 -21.72
CA THR A 67 -3.38 -0.43 -22.91
C THR A 67 -4.79 0.13 -22.85
N MET A 68 -5.32 0.32 -21.64
CA MET A 68 -6.66 0.86 -21.39
C MET A 68 -6.64 2.26 -20.76
N GLU A 69 -5.46 2.87 -20.57
CA GLU A 69 -5.27 4.19 -19.95
C GLU A 69 -5.94 4.30 -18.57
N LEU A 70 -5.74 3.27 -17.72
CA LEU A 70 -6.37 3.18 -16.40
C LEU A 70 -5.55 3.87 -15.33
N SER A 71 -6.24 4.44 -14.35
CA SER A 71 -5.66 4.81 -13.06
C SER A 71 -6.07 3.78 -11.99
N TYR A 72 -5.12 3.41 -11.12
CA TYR A 72 -5.37 2.50 -10.01
C TYR A 72 -5.32 3.21 -8.67
N ILE A 73 -6.25 2.87 -7.77
CA ILE A 73 -6.12 3.09 -6.34
C ILE A 73 -5.91 1.71 -5.73
N MET A 74 -4.69 1.42 -5.30
CA MET A 74 -4.34 0.10 -4.77
C MET A 74 -4.21 0.14 -3.25
N ILE A 75 -4.81 -0.84 -2.59
CA ILE A 75 -4.65 -1.11 -1.15
C ILE A 75 -3.88 -2.42 -1.04
N SER A 76 -2.75 -2.40 -0.33
CA SER A 76 -1.93 -3.58 -0.13
C SER A 76 -1.10 -3.48 1.15
N HIS A 77 -0.83 -4.61 1.78
CA HIS A 77 0.16 -4.75 2.84
C HIS A 77 1.51 -5.27 2.32
N ASP A 78 1.58 -5.67 1.05
CA ASP A 78 2.82 -6.11 0.40
C ASP A 78 3.56 -4.89 -0.17
N LEU A 79 4.56 -4.43 0.57
CA LEU A 79 5.33 -3.23 0.22
C LEU A 79 6.10 -3.39 -1.08
N GLY A 80 6.54 -4.60 -1.44
CA GLY A 80 7.20 -4.84 -2.73
C GLY A 80 6.26 -4.63 -3.91
N VAL A 81 5.00 -5.02 -3.77
CA VAL A 81 3.97 -4.75 -4.79
C VAL A 81 3.67 -3.26 -4.88
N VAL A 82 3.57 -2.56 -3.72
CA VAL A 82 3.37 -1.11 -3.69
C VAL A 82 4.52 -0.38 -4.38
N GLU A 83 5.76 -0.71 -4.06
CA GLU A 83 6.97 -0.13 -4.67
C GLU A 83 6.98 -0.28 -6.20
N HIS A 84 6.57 -1.46 -6.68
CA HIS A 84 6.62 -1.79 -8.11
C HIS A 84 5.49 -1.16 -8.94
N MET A 85 4.31 -0.96 -8.36
CA MET A 85 3.11 -0.56 -9.10
C MET A 85 2.70 0.90 -8.93
N SER A 86 3.19 1.58 -7.89
CA SER A 86 2.66 2.87 -7.47
C SER A 86 3.52 4.03 -7.97
N ASP A 87 2.87 5.08 -8.46
CA ASP A 87 3.51 6.37 -8.75
C ASP A 87 3.56 7.23 -7.47
N ARG A 88 2.50 7.16 -6.65
CA ARG A 88 2.37 7.83 -5.34
C ARG A 88 1.93 6.84 -4.28
N VAL A 89 2.38 7.06 -3.06
CA VAL A 89 2.07 6.19 -1.90
C VAL A 89 1.49 7.02 -0.76
N ALA A 90 0.47 6.47 -0.10
CA ALA A 90 -0.08 7.00 1.13
C ALA A 90 -0.02 5.92 2.22
N VAL A 91 0.74 6.15 3.27
CA VAL A 91 0.87 5.26 4.42
C VAL A 91 -0.19 5.61 5.45
N MET A 92 -0.98 4.61 5.86
CA MET A 92 -2.08 4.80 6.81
C MET A 92 -1.80 4.08 8.13
N TYR A 93 -2.12 4.73 9.26
CA TYR A 93 -2.07 4.15 10.59
C TYR A 93 -3.32 4.56 11.39
N LEU A 94 -4.03 3.56 11.96
CA LEU A 94 -5.29 3.77 12.71
C LEU A 94 -6.27 4.72 12.01
N GLY A 95 -6.52 4.51 10.71
CA GLY A 95 -7.48 5.29 9.92
C GLY A 95 -7.05 6.73 9.59
N ARG A 96 -5.76 7.06 9.73
CA ARG A 96 -5.20 8.36 9.32
C ARG A 96 -4.01 8.17 8.40
N ILE A 97 -3.94 8.96 7.34
CA ILE A 97 -2.72 9.07 6.54
C ILE A 97 -1.66 9.72 7.42
N VAL A 98 -0.53 9.05 7.59
CA VAL A 98 0.62 9.49 8.39
C VAL A 98 1.75 10.03 7.52
N GLU A 99 1.84 9.57 6.29
CA GLU A 99 2.80 10.04 5.30
C GLU A 99 2.29 9.79 3.89
N THR A 100 2.51 10.71 2.96
CA THR A 100 2.20 10.55 1.54
C THR A 100 3.22 11.27 0.69
N GLY A 101 3.58 10.68 -0.45
CA GLY A 101 4.57 11.21 -1.37
C GLY A 101 4.67 10.38 -2.63
N ASP A 102 5.61 10.74 -3.52
CA ASP A 102 6.01 9.87 -4.60
C ASP A 102 6.64 8.58 -4.04
N TRP A 103 6.59 7.50 -4.81
CA TRP A 103 7.05 6.19 -4.36
C TRP A 103 8.53 6.22 -3.93
N HIS A 104 9.38 6.94 -4.68
CA HIS A 104 10.82 7.01 -4.41
C HIS A 104 11.09 7.68 -3.05
N SER A 105 10.47 8.85 -2.77
CA SER A 105 10.61 9.54 -1.49
C SER A 105 10.15 8.69 -0.31
N ILE A 106 9.02 7.98 -0.45
CA ILE A 106 8.51 7.11 0.61
C ILE A 106 9.43 5.93 0.90
N PHE A 107 10.01 5.29 -0.13
CA PHE A 107 10.83 4.09 0.06
C PHE A 107 12.30 4.40 0.38
N THR A 108 12.85 5.53 -0.07
CA THR A 108 14.28 5.87 0.14
C THR A 108 14.51 6.83 1.30
N ALA A 109 13.57 7.75 1.56
CA ALA A 109 13.71 8.79 2.57
C ALA A 109 12.42 8.99 3.40
N PRO A 110 11.85 7.92 4.00
CA PRO A 110 10.65 8.01 4.82
C PRO A 110 10.88 8.92 6.04
N ARG A 111 9.90 9.75 6.38
CA ARG A 111 10.00 10.74 7.46
C ARG A 111 9.21 10.36 8.69
N HIS A 112 8.06 9.69 8.52
CA HIS A 112 7.29 9.24 9.67
C HIS A 112 7.93 7.98 10.29
N PRO A 113 8.10 7.89 11.62
CA PRO A 113 8.72 6.72 12.25
C PRO A 113 8.00 5.39 11.96
N TYR A 114 6.69 5.43 11.75
CA TYR A 114 5.93 4.24 11.34
C TYR A 114 6.31 3.78 9.93
N THR A 115 6.39 4.70 8.96
CA THR A 115 6.82 4.39 7.59
C THR A 115 8.23 3.82 7.57
N ARG A 116 9.16 4.41 8.33
CA ARG A 116 10.53 3.88 8.48
C ARG A 116 10.52 2.44 8.96
N ALA A 117 9.71 2.15 9.96
CA ALA A 117 9.64 0.81 10.50
C ALA A 117 8.98 -0.19 9.53
N LEU A 118 7.99 0.22 8.75
CA LEU A 118 7.42 -0.60 7.68
C LEU A 118 8.44 -0.93 6.60
N ILE A 119 9.18 0.08 6.11
CA ILE A 119 10.21 -0.11 5.08
C ILE A 119 11.37 -0.97 5.62
N ALA A 120 11.78 -0.77 6.88
CA ALA A 120 12.81 -1.58 7.51
C ALA A 120 12.40 -3.05 7.76
N ALA A 121 11.10 -3.35 7.72
CA ALA A 121 10.59 -4.72 7.83
C ALA A 121 10.56 -5.48 6.49
N ILE A 122 10.82 -4.80 5.36
CA ILE A 122 10.97 -5.46 4.06
C ILE A 122 12.21 -6.35 4.13
N PRO A 123 12.11 -7.66 3.81
CA PRO A 123 13.27 -8.55 3.79
C PRO A 123 14.37 -8.01 2.88
N ASP A 124 15.53 -7.78 3.45
CA ASP A 124 16.71 -7.36 2.72
C ASP A 124 17.66 -8.55 2.55
N PRO A 125 17.83 -9.09 1.33
CA PRO A 125 18.70 -10.24 1.07
C PRO A 125 20.17 -9.97 1.42
N PHE A 126 20.58 -8.70 1.46
CA PHE A 126 21.96 -8.31 1.73
C PHE A 126 22.19 -7.84 3.16
N GLY A 127 21.14 -7.67 3.98
CA GLY A 127 21.22 -7.33 5.40
C GLY A 127 21.74 -5.93 5.71
N GLU A 128 21.67 -5.01 4.77
CA GLU A 128 22.20 -3.64 4.89
C GLU A 128 21.21 -2.68 5.59
N ARG A 129 19.93 -3.03 5.69
CA ARG A 129 18.92 -2.17 6.30
C ARG A 129 18.90 -2.31 7.81
N PRO A 130 19.11 -1.23 8.58
CA PRO A 130 19.01 -1.28 10.04
C PRO A 130 17.54 -1.55 10.42
N GLY A 131 17.31 -2.64 11.15
CA GLY A 131 15.98 -3.01 11.62
C GLY A 131 15.45 -1.98 12.63
N VAL A 132 14.31 -1.37 12.34
CA VAL A 132 13.58 -0.51 13.28
C VAL A 132 12.55 -1.36 14.00
N LYS A 133 12.76 -1.62 15.32
CA LYS A 133 11.79 -2.37 16.13
C LYS A 133 10.65 -1.46 16.59
N ILE A 134 9.44 -1.78 16.14
CA ILE A 134 8.23 -1.23 16.75
C ILE A 134 7.89 -2.12 17.95
N SER A 135 7.85 -1.55 19.15
CA SER A 135 7.43 -2.23 20.38
C SER A 135 6.02 -1.82 20.77
N GLY A 136 5.37 -2.65 21.59
CA GLY A 136 4.03 -2.41 22.12
C GLY A 136 2.90 -2.93 21.23
N GLU A 137 1.72 -3.09 21.85
CA GLU A 137 0.51 -3.57 21.19
C GLU A 137 -0.13 -2.51 20.32
N LEU A 138 -0.92 -2.95 19.34
CA LEU A 138 -1.71 -2.04 18.50
C LEU A 138 -2.82 -1.42 19.37
N PRO A 139 -2.90 -0.08 19.47
CA PRO A 139 -3.98 0.57 20.21
C PRO A 139 -5.36 0.24 19.63
N ASN A 140 -6.39 0.29 20.49
CA ASN A 140 -7.77 0.09 20.07
C ASN A 140 -8.17 1.15 19.03
N PRO A 141 -8.60 0.76 17.81
CA PRO A 141 -9.04 1.71 16.79
C PRO A 141 -10.29 2.52 17.17
N LEU A 142 -11.13 1.99 18.09
CA LEU A 142 -12.33 2.68 18.56
C LEU A 142 -12.02 3.78 19.58
N GLU A 143 -10.87 3.65 20.28
CA GLU A 143 -10.37 4.61 21.26
C GLU A 143 -8.93 5.01 20.94
N PRO A 144 -8.72 5.76 19.84
CA PRO A 144 -7.38 6.08 19.41
C PRO A 144 -6.66 6.99 20.41
N PRO A 145 -5.35 6.80 20.59
CA PRO A 145 -4.55 7.63 21.49
C PRO A 145 -4.67 9.12 21.18
N SER A 146 -4.64 9.96 22.22
CA SER A 146 -4.60 11.42 22.08
C SER A 146 -3.31 11.88 21.39
N GLY A 147 -3.33 13.05 20.77
CA GLY A 147 -2.16 13.58 20.05
C GLY A 147 -1.82 12.72 18.81
N CYS A 148 -0.55 12.39 18.65
CA CYS A 148 -0.12 11.50 17.57
C CYS A 148 -0.57 10.06 17.84
N ARG A 149 -1.39 9.47 16.98
CA ARG A 149 -1.92 8.10 17.15
C ARG A 149 -0.84 7.03 17.25
N PHE A 150 0.35 7.28 16.70
CA PHE A 150 1.47 6.35 16.75
C PHE A 150 2.34 6.50 18.00
N HIS A 151 2.13 7.54 18.84
CA HIS A 151 2.99 7.82 19.98
C HIS A 151 3.23 6.66 20.95
N PRO A 152 2.26 5.73 21.21
CA PRO A 152 2.50 4.62 22.14
C PRO A 152 3.54 3.61 21.65
N ARG A 153 3.78 3.58 20.33
CA ARG A 153 4.68 2.63 19.66
C ARG A 153 5.86 3.30 18.97
N CYS A 154 5.94 4.64 19.05
CA CYS A 154 6.95 5.42 18.37
C CYS A 154 8.27 5.38 19.14
N PRO A 155 9.38 4.90 18.55
CA PRO A 155 10.70 4.93 19.20
C PRO A 155 11.21 6.36 19.45
N GLU A 156 10.69 7.31 18.66
CA GLU A 156 11.07 8.73 18.69
C GLU A 156 10.06 9.60 19.48
N VAL A 157 9.26 9.00 20.36
CA VAL A 157 8.21 9.71 21.09
C VAL A 157 8.78 10.79 22.02
N ARG A 158 8.12 11.96 22.04
CA ARG A 158 8.33 13.04 23.04
C ARG A 158 7.00 13.43 23.67
N ASP A 159 7.04 14.17 24.78
CA ASP A 159 5.84 14.59 25.51
C ASP A 159 4.85 15.36 24.64
N ILE A 160 5.33 16.18 23.70
CA ILE A 160 4.48 16.90 22.76
C ILE A 160 3.64 15.95 21.89
N CYS A 161 4.16 14.75 21.58
CA CYS A 161 3.44 13.78 20.74
C CYS A 161 2.22 13.18 21.46
N ARG A 162 2.15 13.24 22.78
CA ARG A 162 1.06 12.72 23.61
C ARG A 162 -0.10 13.70 23.78
N LYS A 163 0.15 14.98 23.51
CA LYS A 163 -0.79 16.08 23.75
C LYS A 163 -1.66 16.34 22.52
N PRO A 164 -2.97 16.64 22.71
CA PRO A 164 -3.82 17.12 21.63
C PRO A 164 -3.35 18.52 21.15
N PRO A 165 -3.68 18.93 19.93
CA PRO A 165 -4.43 18.16 18.93
C PRO A 165 -3.58 17.10 18.23
N THR A 166 -4.26 16.17 17.50
CA THR A 166 -3.57 15.26 16.56
C THR A 166 -2.80 16.10 15.54
N PRO A 167 -1.52 15.79 15.22
CA PRO A 167 -0.77 16.51 14.22
C PRO A 167 -1.52 16.62 12.89
N ALA A 168 -1.45 17.78 12.23
CA ALA A 168 -1.92 17.92 10.86
C ALA A 168 -0.98 17.20 9.88
N LEU A 169 -1.48 16.82 8.73
CA LEU A 169 -0.64 16.43 7.60
C LEU A 169 -0.01 17.72 7.06
N GLY A 170 1.30 17.81 7.04
CA GLY A 170 2.02 18.99 6.62
C GLY A 170 3.08 18.67 5.58
N GLU A 171 3.25 19.52 4.60
CA GLU A 171 4.26 19.43 3.56
C GLU A 171 5.65 19.66 4.13
N ILE A 172 6.59 18.77 3.84
CA ILE A 172 8.01 18.85 4.25
C ILE A 172 8.96 18.97 3.07
N ALA A 173 8.49 18.61 1.88
CA ALA A 173 9.13 18.77 0.59
C ALA A 173 8.04 18.80 -0.50
N PRO A 174 8.32 19.24 -1.72
CA PRO A 174 7.35 19.22 -2.80
C PRO A 174 6.68 17.84 -2.94
N GLU A 175 5.35 17.82 -2.87
CA GLU A 175 4.52 16.60 -2.95
C GLU A 175 4.78 15.54 -1.85
N HIS A 176 5.52 15.85 -0.80
CA HIS A 176 5.78 14.96 0.33
C HIS A 176 5.21 15.56 1.63
N GLU A 177 4.17 14.93 2.15
CA GLU A 177 3.47 15.38 3.35
C GLU A 177 3.59 14.34 4.47
N VAL A 178 3.77 14.82 5.69
CA VAL A 178 3.98 13.97 6.88
C VAL A 178 3.14 14.47 8.06
N ARG A 179 2.53 13.55 8.77
CA ARG A 179 1.78 13.80 10.01
C ARG A 179 2.65 13.50 11.24
N CYS A 180 3.74 14.23 11.38
CA CYS A 180 4.67 14.08 12.50
C CYS A 180 5.17 15.44 12.99
N LEU A 181 5.07 15.70 14.30
CA LEU A 181 5.55 16.93 14.91
C LEU A 181 7.08 17.08 14.83
N ARG A 182 7.79 15.99 14.56
CA ARG A 182 9.24 15.93 14.50
C ARG A 182 9.80 15.66 13.11
N ALA A 183 8.96 15.72 12.07
CA ALA A 183 9.37 15.35 10.71
C ALA A 183 10.62 16.11 10.23
N ALA A 184 10.76 17.40 10.60
CA ALA A 184 11.92 18.21 10.25
C ALA A 184 13.20 17.81 11.00
N GLU A 185 13.08 17.25 12.21
CA GLU A 185 14.24 16.81 13.04
C GLU A 185 14.69 15.39 12.66
N LEU A 186 13.82 14.59 12.06
CA LEU A 186 14.05 13.20 11.69
C LEU A 186 14.50 13.05 10.23
N ALA A 187 15.04 14.12 9.67
CA ALA A 187 15.53 14.17 8.29
C ALA A 187 16.81 13.35 8.09
#